data_c8fa345424639b700579e95fe2ac0e78
#
_entry.id   c8fa345424639b700579e95fe2ac0e78
#
_cell.length_a   1.000
_cell.length_b   1.000
_cell.length_c   1.000
_cell.angle_alpha   90.00
_cell.angle_beta   90.00
_cell.angle_gamma   90.00
#
_symmetry.space_group_name_H-M   'P 1'
#
loop_
_entity.id
_entity.type
_entity.pdbx_description
1 polymer ?
#
loop_
_entity_poly.entity_id
_entity_poly.type
_entity_poly.pdbx_seq_one_letter_code
_entity_poly.pdbx_strand_id
1 'polypeptide(L)'
;VVYSKALGQRVISMDNSLFIEGLSDERQPGMHVRRINGKDASTDDELLAHGQELIASLGERVNAYWEYGVCIADPDGKSWDTVLRTPRIFTSIASSQRMPGYPLESIQIDPESGKYISEMSEEEKAHFWQKTIGSDVIKLVQSIE
;
A
#
# COMPACT_ATOMS: atom_id res chain seq x y z
N VAL A 1 -6.37 15.60 12.52
CA VAL A 1 -6.86 16.70 13.36
C VAL A 1 -7.89 16.22 14.39
N VAL A 2 -8.90 15.43 14.03
CA VAL A 2 -9.92 14.97 14.99
C VAL A 2 -9.29 14.16 16.13
N TYR A 3 -8.50 13.14 15.79
CA TYR A 3 -7.84 12.28 16.77
C TYR A 3 -6.80 13.03 17.61
N SER A 4 -6.02 13.96 17.02
CA SER A 4 -5.04 14.74 17.77
C SER A 4 -5.68 15.64 18.82
N LYS A 5 -6.82 16.26 18.49
CA LYS A 5 -7.61 17.03 19.47
C LYS A 5 -8.18 16.15 20.58
N ALA A 6 -8.75 15.00 20.22
CA ALA A 6 -9.35 14.09 21.19
C ALA A 6 -8.32 13.49 22.16
N LEU A 7 -7.11 13.19 21.67
CA LEU A 7 -6.02 12.62 22.46
C LEU A 7 -5.15 13.66 23.16
N GLY A 8 -5.25 14.94 22.78
CA GLY A 8 -4.41 16.01 23.31
C GLY A 8 -2.93 15.89 22.94
N GLN A 9 -2.61 15.18 21.85
CA GLN A 9 -1.23 14.94 21.42
C GLN A 9 -1.11 14.91 19.89
N ARG A 10 0.13 15.05 19.39
CA ARG A 10 0.44 14.88 17.97
C ARG A 10 0.11 13.47 17.51
N VAL A 11 -0.54 13.35 16.36
CA VAL A 11 -0.94 12.07 15.75
C VAL A 11 -0.45 12.02 14.32
N ILE A 12 0.11 10.89 13.92
CA ILE A 12 0.36 10.54 12.52
C ILE A 12 -0.73 9.59 12.04
N SER A 13 -1.24 9.83 10.85
CA SER A 13 -2.16 8.94 10.14
C SER A 13 -1.66 8.66 8.74
N MET A 14 -1.95 7.47 8.23
CA MET A 14 -1.58 7.07 6.88
C MET A 14 -2.71 6.25 6.28
N ASP A 15 -2.99 6.48 5.01
CA ASP A 15 -3.89 5.69 4.19
C ASP A 15 -3.23 5.40 2.84
N ASN A 16 -3.70 4.39 2.12
CA ASN A 16 -3.09 4.00 0.86
C ASN A 16 -4.11 3.71 -0.24
N SER A 17 -3.66 3.90 -1.47
CA SER A 17 -4.39 3.59 -2.70
C SER A 17 -3.50 2.78 -3.63
N LEU A 18 -4.10 1.86 -4.37
CA LEU A 18 -3.40 1.06 -5.38
C LEU A 18 -3.81 1.48 -6.79
N PHE A 19 -2.82 1.71 -7.63
CA PHE A 19 -3.01 2.02 -9.04
C PHE A 19 -2.23 1.03 -9.91
N ILE A 20 -2.90 0.46 -10.89
CA ILE A 20 -2.35 -0.58 -11.78
C ILE A 20 -2.30 -0.03 -13.20
N GLU A 21 -1.14 -0.06 -13.82
CA GLU A 21 -0.95 0.41 -15.17
C GLU A 21 -1.78 -0.42 -16.17
N GLY A 22 -2.42 0.26 -17.12
CA GLY A 22 -3.27 -0.37 -18.14
C GLY A 22 -4.73 -0.52 -17.75
N LEU A 23 -5.13 -0.25 -16.51
CA LEU A 23 -6.54 -0.17 -16.12
C LEU A 23 -7.09 1.23 -16.37
N SER A 24 -8.37 1.30 -16.79
CA SER A 24 -9.13 2.56 -16.80
C SER A 24 -9.38 3.03 -15.36
N ASP A 25 -9.62 4.33 -15.19
CA ASP A 25 -9.85 4.94 -13.86
C ASP A 25 -10.98 4.26 -13.08
N GLU A 26 -12.05 3.85 -13.77
CA GLU A 26 -13.21 3.17 -13.17
C GLU A 26 -12.90 1.76 -12.66
N ARG A 27 -11.84 1.13 -13.18
CA ARG A 27 -11.39 -0.21 -12.80
C ARG A 27 -10.25 -0.20 -11.79
N GLN A 28 -9.68 0.97 -11.48
CA GLN A 28 -8.61 1.08 -10.51
C GLN A 28 -9.08 0.68 -9.11
N PRO A 29 -8.31 -0.13 -8.36
CA PRO A 29 -8.61 -0.42 -6.97
C PRO A 29 -8.70 0.84 -6.10
N GLY A 30 -7.86 1.84 -6.36
CA GLY A 30 -7.83 3.10 -5.64
C GLY A 30 -7.74 2.88 -4.12
N MET A 31 -8.56 3.61 -3.37
CA MET A 31 -8.67 3.49 -1.90
C MET A 31 -9.50 2.28 -1.44
N HIS A 32 -10.15 1.59 -2.36
CA HIS A 32 -11.11 0.53 -2.04
C HIS A 32 -10.58 -0.87 -2.36
N VAL A 33 -9.30 -1.10 -2.14
CA VAL A 33 -8.60 -2.35 -2.49
C VAL A 33 -9.31 -3.60 -1.95
N ARG A 34 -9.93 -3.53 -0.78
CA ARG A 34 -10.66 -4.65 -0.17
C ARG A 34 -12.15 -4.72 -0.54
N ARG A 35 -12.65 -3.79 -1.36
CA ARG A 35 -14.04 -3.76 -1.81
C ARG A 35 -14.13 -4.34 -3.21
N ILE A 36 -14.55 -5.59 -3.31
CA ILE A 36 -14.66 -6.33 -4.56
C ILE A 36 -16.14 -6.56 -4.86
N ASN A 37 -16.58 -6.24 -6.08
CA ASN A 37 -17.94 -6.50 -6.55
C ASN A 37 -19.04 -5.97 -5.60
N GLY A 38 -18.83 -4.79 -4.99
CA GLY A 38 -19.80 -4.16 -4.09
C GLY A 38 -19.83 -4.73 -2.67
N LYS A 39 -18.94 -5.67 -2.31
CA LYS A 39 -18.78 -6.13 -0.93
C LYS A 39 -17.94 -5.14 -0.13
N ASP A 40 -18.34 -4.81 1.09
CA ASP A 40 -17.61 -3.90 1.98
C ASP A 40 -16.31 -4.51 2.53
N ALA A 41 -16.23 -5.83 2.63
CA ALA A 41 -15.04 -6.56 3.03
C ALA A 41 -14.95 -7.89 2.28
N SER A 42 -13.77 -8.18 1.74
CA SER A 42 -13.45 -9.46 1.11
C SER A 42 -12.49 -10.26 1.99
N THR A 43 -12.58 -11.58 1.92
CA THR A 43 -11.59 -12.46 2.54
C THR A 43 -10.25 -12.34 1.83
N ASP A 44 -9.18 -12.80 2.46
CA ASP A 44 -7.84 -12.79 1.85
C ASP A 44 -7.81 -13.62 0.56
N ASP A 45 -8.49 -14.74 0.52
CA ASP A 45 -8.57 -15.59 -0.68
C ASP A 45 -9.36 -14.95 -1.81
N GLU A 46 -10.49 -14.30 -1.51
CA GLU A 46 -11.28 -13.55 -2.49
C GLU A 46 -10.47 -12.38 -3.07
N LEU A 47 -9.73 -11.65 -2.22
CA LEU A 47 -8.92 -10.53 -2.66
C LEU A 47 -7.73 -10.98 -3.52
N LEU A 48 -7.07 -12.08 -3.14
CA LEU A 48 -5.99 -12.64 -3.92
C LEU A 48 -6.47 -13.12 -5.29
N ALA A 49 -7.55 -13.90 -5.33
CA ALA A 49 -8.13 -14.40 -6.57
C ALA A 49 -8.54 -13.24 -7.51
N HIS A 50 -9.23 -12.25 -6.99
CA HIS A 50 -9.60 -11.06 -7.75
C HIS A 50 -8.37 -10.31 -8.29
N GLY A 51 -7.32 -10.15 -7.47
CA GLY A 51 -6.08 -9.53 -7.89
C GLY A 51 -5.41 -10.31 -9.03
N GLN A 52 -5.33 -11.63 -8.92
CA GLN A 52 -4.76 -12.47 -9.98
C GLN A 52 -5.56 -12.38 -11.29
N GLU A 53 -6.90 -12.43 -11.24
CA GLU A 53 -7.75 -12.27 -12.42
C GLU A 53 -7.58 -10.90 -13.07
N LEU A 54 -7.53 -9.85 -12.26
CA LEU A 54 -7.35 -8.47 -12.74
C LEU A 54 -6.02 -8.33 -13.47
N ILE A 55 -4.92 -8.83 -12.89
CA ILE A 55 -3.60 -8.80 -13.52
C ILE A 55 -3.57 -9.67 -14.79
N ALA A 56 -4.12 -10.88 -14.74
CA ALA A 56 -4.18 -11.77 -15.90
C ALA A 56 -4.92 -11.15 -17.11
N SER A 57 -5.89 -10.27 -16.86
CA SER A 57 -6.59 -9.53 -17.92
C SER A 57 -5.71 -8.52 -18.67
N LEU A 58 -4.59 -8.12 -18.06
CA LEU A 58 -3.64 -7.14 -18.62
C LEU A 58 -2.36 -7.82 -19.17
N GLY A 59 -2.05 -9.01 -18.67
CA GLY A 59 -0.87 -9.76 -18.98
C GLY A 59 -0.40 -10.59 -17.80
N GLU A 60 0.80 -11.18 -17.87
CA GLU A 60 1.35 -11.94 -16.75
C GLU A 60 1.92 -11.03 -15.67
N ARG A 61 2.52 -9.91 -16.07
CA ARG A 61 3.13 -8.91 -15.18
C ARG A 61 2.76 -7.51 -15.63
N VAL A 62 2.46 -6.65 -14.67
CA VAL A 62 2.12 -5.24 -14.91
C VAL A 62 2.81 -4.36 -13.87
N ASN A 63 3.15 -3.15 -14.28
CA ASN A 63 3.59 -2.13 -13.34
C ASN A 63 2.41 -1.60 -12.55
N ALA A 64 2.66 -1.26 -11.31
CA ALA A 64 1.71 -0.64 -10.43
C ALA A 64 2.44 0.27 -9.45
N TYR A 65 1.70 1.06 -8.70
CA TYR A 65 2.25 1.79 -7.56
C TYR A 65 1.23 1.89 -6.43
N TRP A 66 1.75 1.89 -5.21
CA TRP A 66 0.99 2.32 -4.06
C TRP A 66 1.21 3.82 -3.86
N GLU A 67 0.15 4.52 -3.56
CA GLU A 67 0.15 5.90 -3.15
C GLU A 67 -0.25 5.97 -1.68
N TYR A 68 0.62 6.54 -0.85
CA TYR A 68 0.42 6.68 0.59
C TYR A 68 0.20 8.16 0.90
N GLY A 69 -1.00 8.49 1.38
CA GLY A 69 -1.29 9.78 1.99
C GLY A 69 -0.85 9.74 3.46
N VAL A 70 0.09 10.58 3.84
CA VAL A 70 0.60 10.69 5.22
C VAL A 70 0.21 12.05 5.77
N CYS A 71 -0.43 12.08 6.93
CA CYS A 71 -0.79 13.32 7.62
C CYS A 71 -0.30 13.29 9.06
N ILE A 72 0.33 14.37 9.50
CA ILE A 72 0.68 14.64 10.90
C ILE A 72 -0.18 15.80 11.37
N ALA A 73 -0.82 15.68 12.52
CA ALA A 73 -1.70 16.71 13.06
C ALA A 73 -1.43 16.94 14.53
N ASP A 74 -1.40 18.21 14.92
CA ASP A 74 -1.28 18.68 16.29
C ASP A 74 -2.65 18.96 16.92
N PRO A 75 -2.75 18.94 18.27
CA PRO A 75 -4.00 19.25 18.98
C PRO A 75 -4.52 20.66 18.73
N ASP A 76 -3.64 21.62 18.42
CA ASP A 76 -3.99 23.00 18.09
C ASP A 76 -4.65 23.15 16.71
N GLY A 77 -4.69 22.08 15.92
CA GLY A 77 -5.31 22.03 14.60
C GLY A 77 -4.36 22.22 13.44
N LYS A 78 -3.07 22.47 13.68
CA LYS A 78 -2.07 22.45 12.60
C LYS A 78 -1.92 21.04 12.05
N SER A 79 -1.69 20.95 10.75
CA SER A 79 -1.41 19.68 10.08
C SER A 79 -0.45 19.84 8.93
N TRP A 80 0.28 18.77 8.67
CA TRP A 80 1.22 18.64 7.55
C TRP A 80 0.91 17.33 6.86
N ASP A 81 0.85 17.36 5.55
CA ASP A 81 0.57 16.17 4.74
C ASP A 81 1.54 16.04 3.57
N THR A 82 1.68 14.82 3.13
CA THR A 82 2.43 14.47 1.92
C THR A 82 1.86 13.23 1.27
N VAL A 83 2.16 13.07 -0.01
CA VAL A 83 1.79 11.87 -0.78
C VAL A 83 3.08 11.22 -1.28
N LEU A 84 3.24 9.94 -0.97
CA LEU A 84 4.38 9.12 -1.36
C LEU A 84 3.93 8.06 -2.35
N ARG A 85 4.70 7.86 -3.41
CA ARG A 85 4.44 6.80 -4.40
C ARG A 85 5.56 5.79 -4.38
N THR A 86 5.19 4.52 -4.31
CA THR A 86 6.14 3.41 -4.32
C THR A 86 5.84 2.44 -5.45
N PRO A 87 6.78 2.22 -6.39
CA PRO A 87 6.56 1.33 -7.52
C PRO A 87 6.49 -0.14 -7.08
N ARG A 88 5.73 -0.93 -7.82
CA ARG A 88 5.59 -2.37 -7.68
C ARG A 88 5.46 -3.01 -9.04
N ILE A 89 5.77 -4.29 -9.10
CA ILE A 89 5.34 -5.16 -10.20
C ILE A 89 4.29 -6.09 -9.61
N PHE A 90 3.13 -6.16 -10.23
CA PHE A 90 2.11 -7.16 -9.92
C PHE A 90 2.17 -8.28 -10.93
N THR A 91 1.93 -9.50 -10.47
CA THR A 91 1.89 -10.70 -11.33
C THR A 91 0.63 -11.51 -11.09
N SER A 92 0.13 -12.15 -12.15
CA SER A 92 -1.01 -13.08 -12.04
C SER A 92 -0.62 -14.42 -11.40
N ILE A 93 0.68 -14.71 -11.29
CA ILE A 93 1.20 -15.93 -10.66
C ILE A 93 1.56 -15.62 -9.21
N ALA A 94 0.83 -16.19 -8.27
CA ALA A 94 1.09 -15.95 -6.85
C ALA A 94 2.22 -16.81 -6.32
N SER A 95 3.04 -16.24 -5.43
CA SER A 95 3.93 -17.02 -4.57
C SER A 95 3.14 -18.03 -3.73
N SER A 96 3.77 -19.14 -3.35
CA SER A 96 3.21 -20.09 -2.37
C SER A 96 3.19 -19.54 -0.95
N GLN A 97 4.00 -18.53 -0.66
CA GLN A 97 4.02 -17.87 0.64
C GLN A 97 2.82 -16.94 0.79
N ARG A 98 2.13 -17.06 1.92
CA ARG A 98 0.95 -16.24 2.26
C ARG A 98 1.22 -15.41 3.51
N MET A 99 0.70 -14.16 3.51
CA MET A 99 0.69 -13.32 4.70
C MET A 99 -0.75 -13.05 5.11
N PRO A 100 -1.19 -13.60 6.25
CA PRO A 100 -2.54 -13.34 6.77
C PRO A 100 -2.79 -11.83 6.92
N GLY A 101 -3.91 -11.35 6.38
CA GLY A 101 -4.27 -9.94 6.36
C GLY A 101 -3.65 -9.11 5.22
N TYR A 102 -2.65 -9.66 4.50
CA TYR A 102 -1.94 -9.00 3.40
C TYR A 102 -1.83 -9.89 2.15
N PRO A 103 -2.95 -10.36 1.61
CA PRO A 103 -2.95 -11.38 0.54
C PRO A 103 -2.26 -10.90 -0.75
N LEU A 104 -2.34 -9.61 -1.06
CA LEU A 104 -1.73 -9.06 -2.28
C LEU A 104 -0.19 -9.07 -2.25
N GLU A 105 0.46 -9.25 -1.09
CA GLU A 105 1.92 -9.39 -1.02
C GLU A 105 2.42 -10.66 -1.73
N SER A 106 1.54 -11.64 -1.91
CA SER A 106 1.85 -12.86 -2.67
C SER A 106 1.83 -12.69 -4.18
N ILE A 107 1.36 -11.56 -4.69
CA ILE A 107 1.38 -11.20 -6.14
C ILE A 107 2.12 -9.91 -6.40
N GLN A 108 2.76 -9.33 -5.39
CA GLN A 108 3.60 -8.14 -5.52
C GLN A 108 5.07 -8.51 -5.51
N ILE A 109 5.80 -7.95 -6.46
CA ILE A 109 7.25 -8.09 -6.61
C ILE A 109 7.89 -6.72 -6.39
N ASP A 110 8.93 -6.67 -5.56
CA ASP A 110 9.79 -5.50 -5.46
C ASP A 110 10.59 -5.34 -6.76
N PRO A 111 10.46 -4.21 -7.47
CA PRO A 111 11.16 -4.01 -8.74
C PRO A 111 12.69 -4.08 -8.64
N GLU A 112 13.24 -3.77 -7.46
CA GLU A 112 14.70 -3.73 -7.25
C GLU A 112 15.29 -5.11 -6.96
N SER A 113 14.70 -5.84 -6.01
CA SER A 113 15.21 -7.18 -5.64
C SER A 113 14.68 -8.30 -6.52
N GLY A 114 13.55 -8.08 -7.21
CA GLY A 114 12.85 -9.10 -7.97
C GLY A 114 12.15 -10.16 -7.12
N LYS A 115 12.09 -9.98 -5.79
CA LYS A 115 11.44 -10.91 -4.87
C LYS A 115 9.96 -10.58 -4.68
N TYR A 116 9.16 -11.61 -4.44
CA TYR A 116 7.82 -11.40 -3.89
C TYR A 116 7.91 -10.79 -2.49
N ILE A 117 7.04 -9.82 -2.18
CA ILE A 117 7.03 -9.19 -0.85
C ILE A 117 6.74 -10.25 0.24
N SER A 118 5.86 -11.20 -0.05
CA SER A 118 5.54 -12.32 0.86
C SER A 118 6.72 -13.26 1.16
N GLU A 119 7.74 -13.29 0.30
CA GLU A 119 8.92 -14.15 0.46
C GLU A 119 10.10 -13.45 1.14
N MET A 120 9.99 -12.17 1.44
CA MET A 120 11.02 -11.42 2.14
C MET A 120 11.12 -11.87 3.60
N SER A 121 12.35 -11.99 4.11
CA SER A 121 12.58 -12.12 5.56
C SER A 121 12.13 -10.88 6.30
N GLU A 122 12.00 -10.95 7.62
CA GLU A 122 11.63 -9.78 8.44
C GLU A 122 12.67 -8.63 8.30
N GLU A 123 13.95 -8.97 8.18
CA GLU A 123 15.01 -7.98 7.94
C GLU A 123 14.88 -7.34 6.55
N GLU A 124 14.64 -8.13 5.51
CA GLU A 124 14.41 -7.64 4.15
C GLU A 124 13.16 -6.76 4.08
N LYS A 125 12.06 -7.14 4.76
CA LYS A 125 10.86 -6.31 4.86
C LYS A 125 11.12 -5.00 5.57
N ALA A 126 11.83 -5.02 6.69
CA ALA A 126 12.15 -3.80 7.43
C ALA A 126 12.96 -2.83 6.55
N HIS A 127 13.97 -3.33 5.84
CA HIS A 127 14.76 -2.54 4.89
C HIS A 127 13.91 -2.00 3.74
N PHE A 128 13.08 -2.86 3.16
CA PHE A 128 12.15 -2.52 2.08
C PHE A 128 11.20 -1.37 2.48
N TRP A 129 10.55 -1.46 3.64
CA TRP A 129 9.64 -0.43 4.12
C TRP A 129 10.36 0.86 4.48
N GLN A 130 11.55 0.78 5.09
CA GLN A 130 12.36 1.96 5.38
C GLN A 130 12.73 2.70 4.09
N LYS A 131 13.14 1.98 3.06
CA LYS A 131 13.52 2.55 1.77
C LYS A 131 12.33 3.14 1.02
N THR A 132 11.17 2.48 1.03
CA THR A 132 10.03 2.85 0.20
C THR A 132 9.20 3.99 0.77
N ILE A 133 9.00 4.05 2.08
CA ILE A 133 8.19 5.09 2.74
C ILE A 133 8.84 5.66 4.00
N GLY A 134 9.57 4.85 4.76
CA GLY A 134 10.05 5.22 6.10
C GLY A 134 10.96 6.46 6.09
N SER A 135 11.90 6.53 5.15
CA SER A 135 12.81 7.67 5.05
C SER A 135 12.09 8.99 4.76
N ASP A 136 11.04 8.98 3.96
CA ASP A 136 10.29 10.19 3.63
C ASP A 136 9.34 10.59 4.76
N VAL A 137 8.77 9.62 5.47
CA VAL A 137 8.00 9.89 6.71
C VAL A 137 8.90 10.51 7.77
N ILE A 138 10.13 10.01 7.96
CA ILE A 138 11.10 10.60 8.88
C ILE A 138 11.43 12.05 8.50
N LYS A 139 11.68 12.34 7.21
CA LYS A 139 11.93 13.70 6.73
C LYS A 139 10.73 14.63 7.02
N LEU A 140 9.51 14.14 6.80
CA LEU A 140 8.31 14.92 7.12
C LEU A 140 8.26 15.26 8.61
N VAL A 141 8.49 14.27 9.50
CA VAL A 141 8.52 14.51 10.96
C VAL A 141 9.58 15.54 11.32
N GLN A 142 10.80 15.40 10.80
CA GLN A 142 11.90 16.33 11.08
C GLN A 142 11.67 17.75 10.55
N SER A 143 10.86 17.91 9.52
CA SER A 143 10.56 19.23 8.93
C SER A 143 9.61 20.09 9.76
N ILE A 144 8.96 19.50 10.76
CA ILE A 144 7.95 20.17 11.60
C ILE A 144 8.40 20.35 13.06
N GLU A 145 9.64 20.00 13.38
CA GLU A 145 10.31 20.32 14.65
C GLU A 145 10.98 21.69 14.58
#